data_569000d1131f3cdcee213282622efae0
#
_entry.id   569000d1131f3cdcee213282622efae0
#
_cell.length_a   1.000
_cell.length_b   1.000
_cell.length_c   1.000
_cell.angle_alpha   90.00
_cell.angle_beta   90.00
_cell.angle_gamma   90.00
#
_symmetry.space_group_name_H-M   'P 1'
#
loop_
_entity.id
_entity.type
_entity.pdbx_description
1 polymer ?
#
loop_
_entity_poly.entity_id
_entity_poly.type
_entity_poly.pdbx_seq_one_letter_code
_entity_poly.pdbx_strand_id
1 'polypeptide(L)'
;MIKLTEKSKIFIWGSTPEVFSGGAEIINMLAAYLKSKGVDAKMFSWDMPEYYQPVFFKERYDVNCGSWSEIQNTEDTVIILPECMIENPENLDFFINGLDKVQFLIWWLSSANVYSDRSYKTSKRLTMHDLRLLKNRSLHLCESEVTMRDLLYFGVTNRMSFQHGVNEVFFKYPVTSKKEQIVIYNAMKPKTAAFVRDKLIPMMPDVTFCEIKPTHWGEYLSKEELCDRFYDKAMIYLDFSGFEGREMMPREACLRDCVLFLGNEGNAETFDDYPIDDYYKINRYDDISILCNKIRDVLNNYDSHIQNFEFFKNKCLYEPMKWEWETTQLFGKLFKK
;
A
#
# COMPACT_ATOMS: atom_id res chain seq x y z
N MET A 1 -7.21 18.02 -18.31
CA MET A 1 -7.11 16.55 -18.50
C MET A 1 -5.66 16.23 -18.86
N ILE A 2 -5.01 15.36 -18.11
CA ILE A 2 -3.62 14.96 -18.37
C ILE A 2 -3.50 14.37 -19.76
N LYS A 3 -2.45 14.76 -20.47
CA LYS A 3 -2.15 14.26 -21.81
C LYS A 3 -0.72 13.71 -21.82
N LEU A 4 -0.58 12.39 -21.74
CA LEU A 4 0.69 11.73 -21.96
C LEU A 4 0.93 11.58 -23.46
N THR A 5 2.09 12.03 -23.90
CA THR A 5 2.56 11.95 -25.30
C THR A 5 3.95 11.32 -25.32
N GLU A 6 4.45 10.93 -26.48
CA GLU A 6 5.81 10.40 -26.66
C GLU A 6 6.92 11.39 -26.19
N LYS A 7 6.58 12.67 -26.04
CA LYS A 7 7.48 13.71 -25.51
C LYS A 7 7.47 13.84 -23.99
N SER A 8 6.52 13.16 -23.33
CA SER A 8 6.35 13.29 -21.88
C SER A 8 7.57 12.78 -21.13
N LYS A 9 8.09 13.62 -20.24
CA LYS A 9 9.19 13.32 -19.32
C LYS A 9 8.60 12.98 -17.97
N ILE A 10 8.81 11.75 -17.51
CA ILE A 10 8.21 11.24 -16.29
C ILE A 10 9.20 11.36 -15.13
N PHE A 11 8.79 12.02 -14.08
CA PHE A 11 9.52 12.11 -12.82
C PHE A 11 8.66 11.50 -11.71
N ILE A 12 9.25 10.64 -10.90
CA ILE A 12 8.55 9.93 -9.82
C ILE A 12 9.19 10.33 -8.51
N TRP A 13 8.41 10.92 -7.62
CA TRP A 13 8.93 11.25 -6.31
C TRP A 13 9.20 9.97 -5.51
N GLY A 14 10.40 9.81 -5.01
CA GLY A 14 10.80 8.76 -4.08
C GLY A 14 10.86 9.30 -2.66
N SER A 15 10.48 8.46 -1.69
CA SER A 15 10.74 8.76 -0.28
C SER A 15 12.23 8.95 -0.02
N THR A 16 12.58 9.57 1.12
CA THR A 16 13.99 9.59 1.54
C THR A 16 14.56 8.16 1.50
N PRO A 17 15.81 7.99 1.04
CA PRO A 17 16.41 6.66 0.81
C PRO A 17 16.35 5.72 2.01
N GLU A 18 16.33 6.28 3.22
CA GLU A 18 16.32 5.57 4.50
C GLU A 18 14.92 5.11 4.93
N VAL A 19 13.86 5.51 4.21
CA VAL A 19 12.48 5.11 4.54
C VAL A 19 12.15 3.79 3.88
N PHE A 20 11.92 2.80 4.73
CA PHE A 20 11.31 1.55 4.32
C PHE A 20 9.83 1.54 4.71
N SER A 21 8.97 1.54 3.71
CA SER A 21 7.52 1.42 3.90
C SER A 21 6.87 0.76 2.68
N GLY A 22 5.66 0.24 2.85
CA GLY A 22 4.89 -0.30 1.72
C GLY A 22 4.68 0.73 0.61
N GLY A 23 4.41 1.99 0.97
CA GLY A 23 4.25 3.06 -0.01
C GLY A 23 5.54 3.34 -0.81
N ALA A 24 6.69 3.37 -0.13
CA ALA A 24 7.98 3.52 -0.82
C ALA A 24 8.28 2.33 -1.74
N GLU A 25 7.97 1.10 -1.33
CA GLU A 25 8.12 -0.09 -2.16
C GLU A 25 7.29 0.00 -3.44
N ILE A 26 6.01 0.37 -3.32
CA ILE A 26 5.07 0.49 -4.45
C ILE A 26 5.55 1.52 -5.47
N ILE A 27 6.08 2.64 -5.02
CA ILE A 27 6.61 3.70 -5.88
C ILE A 27 7.83 3.20 -6.67
N ASN A 28 8.75 2.48 -6.00
CA ASN A 28 9.91 1.88 -6.67
C ASN A 28 9.48 0.79 -7.67
N MET A 29 8.47 -0.01 -7.34
CA MET A 29 7.90 -1.00 -8.24
C MET A 29 7.35 -0.36 -9.53
N LEU A 30 6.62 0.76 -9.44
CA LEU A 30 6.15 1.49 -10.61
C LEU A 30 7.30 2.00 -11.46
N ALA A 31 8.32 2.60 -10.84
CA ALA A 31 9.48 3.12 -11.55
C ALA A 31 10.23 2.02 -12.32
N ALA A 32 10.46 0.87 -11.68
CA ALA A 32 11.09 -0.29 -12.30
C ALA A 32 10.24 -0.87 -13.45
N TYR A 33 8.94 -0.97 -13.26
CA TYR A 33 8.03 -1.43 -14.31
C TYR A 33 8.06 -0.51 -15.53
N LEU A 34 7.97 0.80 -15.34
CA LEU A 34 8.05 1.76 -16.45
C LEU A 34 9.39 1.66 -17.18
N LYS A 35 10.50 1.52 -16.44
CA LYS A 35 11.82 1.29 -17.02
C LYS A 35 11.86 0.00 -17.86
N SER A 36 11.29 -1.10 -17.37
CA SER A 36 11.22 -2.38 -18.10
C SER A 36 10.42 -2.29 -19.41
N LYS A 37 9.50 -1.34 -19.50
CA LYS A 37 8.73 -1.01 -20.73
C LYS A 37 9.44 0.05 -21.60
N GLY A 38 10.67 0.43 -21.27
CA GLY A 38 11.48 1.38 -22.03
C GLY A 38 11.10 2.85 -21.81
N VAL A 39 10.29 3.18 -20.81
CA VAL A 39 9.97 4.55 -20.45
C VAL A 39 11.10 5.14 -19.62
N ASP A 40 11.61 6.32 -20.02
CA ASP A 40 12.60 7.06 -19.25
C ASP A 40 11.94 7.80 -18.07
N ALA A 41 11.43 7.02 -17.12
CA ALA A 41 10.89 7.54 -15.86
C ALA A 41 12.02 7.62 -14.84
N LYS A 42 12.24 8.80 -14.26
CA LYS A 42 13.33 9.06 -13.31
C LYS A 42 12.79 9.29 -11.92
N MET A 43 13.33 8.58 -10.94
CA MET A 43 13.04 8.87 -9.54
C MET A 43 13.86 10.06 -9.04
N PHE A 44 13.26 10.90 -8.21
CA PHE A 44 13.88 12.06 -7.56
C PHE A 44 13.38 12.24 -6.13
N SER A 45 14.11 12.99 -5.31
CA SER A 45 13.65 13.45 -4.00
C SER A 45 14.08 14.88 -3.75
N TRP A 46 13.28 15.63 -2.97
CA TRP A 46 13.62 16.99 -2.55
C TRP A 46 14.85 17.04 -1.64
N ASP A 47 14.95 16.05 -0.75
CA ASP A 47 15.99 15.97 0.26
C ASP A 47 17.34 15.54 -0.34
N MET A 48 17.33 15.12 -1.62
CA MET A 48 18.53 14.72 -2.38
C MET A 48 18.58 15.47 -3.71
N PRO A 49 18.97 16.76 -3.71
CA PRO A 49 18.88 17.61 -4.87
C PRO A 49 19.81 17.21 -6.02
N GLU A 50 20.92 16.53 -5.74
CA GLU A 50 21.91 16.20 -6.75
C GLU A 50 21.61 14.88 -7.46
N TYR A 51 21.30 13.82 -6.73
CA TYR A 51 20.99 12.52 -7.33
C TYR A 51 20.33 11.58 -6.34
N TYR A 52 19.09 11.18 -6.63
CA TYR A 52 18.35 10.23 -5.79
C TYR A 52 18.87 8.80 -6.00
N GLN A 53 19.12 8.06 -4.92
CA GLN A 53 19.34 6.61 -4.94
C GLN A 53 18.55 5.92 -3.83
N PRO A 54 17.67 4.97 -4.15
CA PRO A 54 16.95 4.20 -3.13
C PRO A 54 17.92 3.22 -2.45
N VAL A 55 18.16 3.39 -1.16
CA VAL A 55 19.11 2.53 -0.41
C VAL A 55 18.54 1.12 -0.23
N PHE A 56 17.31 1.01 0.29
CA PHE A 56 16.70 -0.29 0.61
C PHE A 56 16.16 -1.06 -0.60
N PHE A 57 15.81 -0.37 -1.67
CA PHE A 57 15.16 -0.98 -2.83
C PHE A 57 16.10 -1.18 -4.02
N LYS A 58 17.36 -0.76 -3.89
CA LYS A 58 18.36 -0.82 -4.95
C LYS A 58 18.59 -2.24 -5.52
N GLU A 59 18.56 -3.23 -4.64
CA GLU A 59 18.78 -4.63 -5.04
C GLU A 59 17.53 -5.29 -5.62
N ARG A 60 16.34 -4.75 -5.28
CA ARG A 60 15.05 -5.30 -5.70
C ARG A 60 14.52 -4.69 -6.98
N TYR A 61 14.76 -3.40 -7.18
CA TYR A 61 14.15 -2.64 -8.26
C TYR A 61 15.22 -1.88 -9.06
N ASP A 62 15.32 -2.24 -10.34
CA ASP A 62 16.17 -1.50 -11.27
C ASP A 62 15.43 -0.25 -11.75
N VAL A 63 15.74 0.90 -11.16
CA VAL A 63 15.11 2.19 -11.43
C VAL A 63 16.09 3.18 -12.05
N ASN A 64 15.58 4.10 -12.87
CA ASN A 64 16.34 5.26 -13.29
C ASN A 64 16.25 6.32 -12.19
N CYS A 65 17.37 6.93 -11.87
CA CYS A 65 17.45 8.01 -10.91
C CYS A 65 17.78 9.33 -11.62
N GLY A 66 17.29 10.41 -11.07
CA GLY A 66 17.52 11.76 -11.58
C GLY A 66 17.62 12.76 -10.45
N SER A 67 17.80 14.01 -10.79
CA SER A 67 17.86 15.10 -9.84
C SER A 67 16.66 16.04 -10.02
N TRP A 68 16.35 16.77 -8.95
CA TRP A 68 15.35 17.84 -8.99
C TRP A 68 15.64 18.89 -10.07
N SER A 69 16.92 19.19 -10.33
CA SER A 69 17.36 20.17 -11.33
C SER A 69 17.02 19.81 -12.78
N GLU A 70 16.69 18.53 -13.04
CA GLU A 70 16.27 18.09 -14.37
C GLU A 70 14.79 18.39 -14.66
N ILE A 71 14.01 18.72 -13.64
CA ILE A 71 12.57 19.00 -13.76
C ILE A 71 12.36 20.40 -14.36
N GLN A 72 11.81 20.43 -15.55
CA GLN A 72 11.49 21.67 -16.27
C GLN A 72 10.01 21.99 -16.15
N ASN A 73 9.67 23.26 -15.92
CA ASN A 73 8.29 23.71 -15.88
C ASN A 73 7.69 23.79 -17.30
N THR A 74 7.33 22.64 -17.87
CA THR A 74 6.74 22.52 -19.22
C THR A 74 5.53 21.57 -19.20
N GLU A 75 4.68 21.67 -20.22
CA GLU A 75 3.51 20.78 -20.38
C GLU A 75 3.87 19.33 -20.66
N ASP A 76 5.10 19.06 -21.16
CA ASP A 76 5.61 17.70 -21.38
C ASP A 76 6.16 17.06 -20.08
N THR A 77 6.32 17.83 -19.01
CA THR A 77 6.77 17.33 -17.72
C THR A 77 5.59 16.76 -16.94
N VAL A 78 5.73 15.53 -16.49
CA VAL A 78 4.76 14.82 -15.65
C VAL A 78 5.43 14.38 -14.36
N ILE A 79 4.86 14.76 -13.23
CA ILE A 79 5.36 14.37 -11.91
C ILE A 79 4.35 13.44 -11.25
N ILE A 80 4.83 12.29 -10.79
CA ILE A 80 4.06 11.33 -9.99
C ILE A 80 4.42 11.55 -8.52
N LEU A 81 3.42 11.87 -7.71
CA LEU A 81 3.56 12.17 -6.28
C LEU A 81 2.63 11.29 -5.46
N PRO A 82 3.05 10.77 -4.30
CA PRO A 82 2.11 10.24 -3.33
C PRO A 82 1.34 11.38 -2.65
N GLU A 83 0.17 11.10 -2.09
CA GLU A 83 -0.71 12.07 -1.44
C GLU A 83 -0.03 12.86 -0.31
N CYS A 84 0.88 12.23 0.42
CA CYS A 84 1.60 12.88 1.52
C CYS A 84 2.43 14.10 1.07
N MET A 85 2.77 14.19 -0.21
CA MET A 85 3.51 15.33 -0.75
C MET A 85 2.65 16.57 -0.96
N ILE A 86 1.35 16.41 -1.14
CA ILE A 86 0.41 17.53 -1.27
C ILE A 86 -0.26 17.91 0.06
N GLU A 87 -0.03 17.14 1.11
CA GLU A 87 -0.51 17.43 2.45
C GLU A 87 0.14 18.70 3.03
N ASN A 88 1.40 18.94 2.70
CA ASN A 88 2.09 20.16 3.11
C ASN A 88 1.67 21.35 2.23
N PRO A 89 1.08 22.43 2.81
CA PRO A 89 0.64 23.61 2.08
C PRO A 89 1.75 24.31 1.29
N GLU A 90 2.98 24.30 1.78
CA GLU A 90 4.12 24.93 1.08
C GLU A 90 4.47 24.14 -0.19
N ASN A 91 4.47 22.81 -0.09
CA ASN A 91 4.66 21.95 -1.26
C ASN A 91 3.53 22.16 -2.27
N LEU A 92 2.29 22.20 -1.79
CA LEU A 92 1.12 22.37 -2.64
C LEU A 92 1.17 23.73 -3.36
N ASP A 93 1.50 24.82 -2.66
CA ASP A 93 1.65 26.15 -3.25
C ASP A 93 2.74 26.14 -4.33
N PHE A 94 3.87 25.51 -4.04
CA PHE A 94 4.94 25.37 -5.02
C PHE A 94 4.49 24.59 -6.28
N PHE A 95 3.73 23.51 -6.13
CA PHE A 95 3.19 22.74 -7.27
C PHE A 95 2.18 23.54 -8.08
N ILE A 96 1.38 24.39 -7.42
CA ILE A 96 0.36 25.21 -8.08
C ILE A 96 0.99 26.36 -8.84
N ASN A 97 1.89 27.09 -8.20
CA ASN A 97 2.41 28.38 -8.67
C ASN A 97 3.83 28.29 -9.24
N GLY A 98 4.70 27.46 -8.65
CA GLY A 98 6.08 27.30 -9.10
C GLY A 98 6.23 26.38 -10.32
N LEU A 99 5.33 25.39 -10.45
CA LEU A 99 5.28 24.43 -11.55
C LEU A 99 3.96 24.49 -12.31
N ASP A 100 3.57 25.69 -12.71
CA ASP A 100 2.23 25.98 -13.26
C ASP A 100 1.91 25.32 -14.61
N LYS A 101 2.93 24.81 -15.34
CA LYS A 101 2.78 24.08 -16.61
C LYS A 101 2.87 22.56 -16.46
N VAL A 102 3.44 22.07 -15.36
CA VAL A 102 3.64 20.64 -15.12
C VAL A 102 2.31 19.92 -14.92
N GLN A 103 2.23 18.70 -15.41
CA GLN A 103 1.12 17.78 -15.17
C GLN A 103 1.42 16.89 -13.97
N PHE A 104 0.42 16.59 -13.13
CA PHE A 104 0.59 15.80 -11.92
C PHE A 104 -0.24 14.51 -11.95
N LEU A 105 0.37 13.40 -11.60
CA LEU A 105 -0.28 12.16 -11.22
C LEU A 105 -0.16 12.03 -9.70
N ILE A 106 -1.25 12.22 -8.97
CA ILE A 106 -1.26 12.17 -7.51
C ILE A 106 -1.73 10.79 -7.09
N TRP A 107 -0.80 9.96 -6.61
CA TRP A 107 -1.12 8.60 -6.22
C TRP A 107 -1.51 8.53 -4.75
N TRP A 108 -2.78 8.30 -4.52
CA TRP A 108 -3.38 8.17 -3.21
C TRP A 108 -3.23 6.74 -2.70
N LEU A 109 -2.13 6.51 -2.00
CA LEU A 109 -1.86 5.24 -1.32
C LEU A 109 -2.74 5.07 -0.08
N SER A 110 -3.14 6.20 0.54
CA SER A 110 -4.09 6.24 1.64
C SER A 110 -4.78 7.60 1.73
N SER A 111 -6.12 7.64 1.64
CA SER A 111 -6.87 8.88 1.90
C SER A 111 -6.82 9.28 3.37
N ALA A 112 -6.70 8.31 4.29
CA ALA A 112 -6.65 8.56 5.72
C ALA A 112 -5.41 9.36 6.15
N ASN A 113 -4.28 9.26 5.42
CA ASN A 113 -3.09 10.06 5.72
C ASN A 113 -3.37 11.57 5.63
N VAL A 114 -4.21 11.98 4.69
CA VAL A 114 -4.53 13.40 4.44
C VAL A 114 -5.65 13.91 5.35
N TYR A 115 -6.61 13.05 5.70
CA TYR A 115 -7.82 13.44 6.43
C TYR A 115 -7.81 13.03 7.89
N SER A 116 -6.86 12.20 8.32
CA SER A 116 -6.77 11.78 9.71
C SER A 116 -6.24 12.91 10.58
N ASP A 117 -6.64 12.87 11.86
CA ASP A 117 -6.14 13.80 12.88
C ASP A 117 -4.60 13.75 13.10
N ARG A 118 -3.89 12.85 12.42
CA ARG A 118 -2.42 12.75 12.47
C ARG A 118 -1.69 13.82 11.68
N SER A 119 -2.36 14.50 10.76
CA SER A 119 -1.84 15.67 10.03
C SER A 119 -1.63 16.92 10.91
N TYR A 120 -1.71 16.77 12.25
CA TYR A 120 -1.58 17.86 13.23
C TYR A 120 -0.25 18.61 13.24
N LYS A 121 0.74 18.18 12.49
CA LYS A 121 2.04 18.88 12.48
C LYS A 121 2.02 20.16 11.65
N THR A 122 1.02 20.34 10.81
CA THR A 122 0.86 21.56 10.02
C THR A 122 -0.46 22.24 10.39
N SER A 123 -0.41 23.53 10.66
CA SER A 123 -1.56 24.38 11.04
C SER A 123 -2.60 24.58 9.92
N LYS A 124 -2.38 24.00 8.75
CA LYS A 124 -3.31 24.03 7.61
C LYS A 124 -3.61 22.62 7.16
N ARG A 125 -4.88 22.26 7.18
CA ARG A 125 -5.39 21.04 6.53
C ARG A 125 -5.53 21.29 5.02
N LEU A 126 -5.21 20.28 4.22
CA LEU A 126 -5.55 20.28 2.79
C LEU A 126 -7.07 20.49 2.66
N THR A 127 -7.46 21.53 1.94
CA THR A 127 -8.86 21.84 1.72
C THR A 127 -9.32 21.33 0.37
N MET A 128 -10.64 21.20 0.23
CA MET A 128 -11.28 20.91 -1.06
C MET A 128 -10.92 21.94 -2.14
N HIS A 129 -10.72 23.19 -1.71
CA HIS A 129 -10.30 24.27 -2.61
C HIS A 129 -8.90 23.96 -3.17
N ASP A 130 -7.96 23.54 -2.33
CA ASP A 130 -6.59 23.23 -2.73
C ASP A 130 -6.53 22.11 -3.78
N LEU A 131 -7.31 21.04 -3.58
CA LEU A 131 -7.42 19.95 -4.56
C LEU A 131 -8.01 20.42 -5.90
N ARG A 132 -8.94 21.37 -5.86
CA ARG A 132 -9.54 21.95 -7.07
C ARG A 132 -8.56 22.80 -7.86
N LEU A 133 -7.59 23.44 -7.20
CA LEU A 133 -6.58 24.25 -7.90
C LEU A 133 -5.70 23.39 -8.82
N LEU A 134 -5.48 22.14 -8.47
CA LEU A 134 -4.76 21.17 -9.32
C LEU A 134 -5.64 20.50 -10.38
N LYS A 135 -6.97 20.69 -10.35
CA LYS A 135 -7.98 19.95 -11.11
C LYS A 135 -7.67 19.81 -12.60
N ASN A 136 -7.19 20.85 -13.25
CA ASN A 136 -6.98 20.83 -14.70
C ASN A 136 -5.63 20.21 -15.12
N ARG A 137 -4.70 20.08 -14.19
CA ARG A 137 -3.34 19.60 -14.41
C ARG A 137 -3.02 18.32 -13.63
N SER A 138 -3.99 17.75 -12.92
CA SER A 138 -3.80 16.54 -12.14
C SER A 138 -4.75 15.44 -12.56
N LEU A 139 -4.30 14.21 -12.39
CA LEU A 139 -5.12 13.00 -12.35
C LEU A 139 -4.83 12.31 -11.02
N HIS A 140 -5.87 11.96 -10.31
CA HIS A 140 -5.77 11.30 -9.03
C HIS A 140 -5.86 9.78 -9.22
N LEU A 141 -4.80 9.08 -8.86
CA LEU A 141 -4.67 7.63 -8.92
C LEU A 141 -5.06 7.05 -7.56
N CYS A 142 -6.04 6.17 -7.50
CA CYS A 142 -6.62 5.69 -6.26
C CYS A 142 -6.24 4.23 -6.02
N GLU A 143 -5.57 3.97 -4.90
CA GLU A 143 -5.12 2.64 -4.50
C GLU A 143 -6.27 1.75 -4.01
N SER A 144 -7.38 2.34 -3.53
CA SER A 144 -8.51 1.61 -2.95
C SER A 144 -9.86 2.17 -3.37
N GLU A 145 -10.91 1.37 -3.21
CA GLU A 145 -12.29 1.82 -3.43
C GLU A 145 -12.73 2.84 -2.37
N VAL A 146 -12.22 2.73 -1.15
CA VAL A 146 -12.41 3.77 -0.12
C VAL A 146 -11.86 5.11 -0.62
N THR A 147 -10.63 5.13 -1.09
CA THR A 147 -10.02 6.35 -1.64
C THR A 147 -10.79 6.90 -2.84
N MET A 148 -11.28 6.02 -3.73
CA MET A 148 -12.14 6.42 -4.85
C MET A 148 -13.40 7.15 -4.38
N ARG A 149 -14.06 6.65 -3.34
CA ARG A 149 -15.27 7.25 -2.75
C ARG A 149 -14.98 8.55 -2.01
N ASP A 150 -13.91 8.58 -1.21
CA ASP A 150 -13.49 9.76 -0.46
C ASP A 150 -13.23 10.94 -1.40
N LEU A 151 -12.43 10.72 -2.45
CA LEU A 151 -12.15 11.73 -3.44
C LEU A 151 -13.40 12.21 -4.19
N LEU A 152 -14.33 11.29 -4.48
CA LEU A 152 -15.62 11.68 -5.05
C LEU A 152 -16.43 12.55 -4.11
N TYR A 153 -16.53 12.16 -2.84
CA TYR A 153 -17.20 12.94 -1.80
C TYR A 153 -16.63 14.34 -1.70
N PHE A 154 -15.31 14.47 -1.83
CA PHE A 154 -14.62 15.75 -1.88
C PHE A 154 -14.72 16.49 -3.22
N GLY A 155 -15.45 15.98 -4.20
CA GLY A 155 -15.68 16.63 -5.49
C GLY A 155 -14.50 16.51 -6.46
N VAL A 156 -13.56 15.61 -6.21
CA VAL A 156 -12.46 15.29 -7.14
C VAL A 156 -12.98 14.27 -8.16
N THR A 157 -13.33 14.77 -9.35
CA THR A 157 -13.91 13.94 -10.42
C THR A 157 -12.85 13.36 -11.36
N ASN A 158 -11.68 13.98 -11.46
CA ASN A 158 -10.58 13.53 -12.32
C ASN A 158 -9.73 12.49 -11.58
N ARG A 159 -10.26 11.28 -11.45
CA ARG A 159 -9.64 10.17 -10.74
C ARG A 159 -9.83 8.84 -11.47
N MET A 160 -8.95 7.90 -11.20
CA MET A 160 -9.05 6.53 -11.70
C MET A 160 -8.52 5.53 -10.66
N SER A 161 -8.98 4.29 -10.73
CA SER A 161 -8.38 3.18 -10.00
C SER A 161 -6.95 2.98 -10.49
N PHE A 162 -6.03 2.79 -9.56
CA PHE A 162 -4.63 2.45 -9.83
C PHE A 162 -4.08 1.66 -8.64
N GLN A 163 -4.42 0.39 -8.62
CA GLN A 163 -4.23 -0.50 -7.48
C GLN A 163 -3.02 -1.40 -7.72
N HIS A 164 -1.96 -1.26 -6.92
CA HIS A 164 -0.79 -2.14 -7.04
C HIS A 164 -1.15 -3.60 -6.75
N GLY A 165 -0.52 -4.52 -7.46
CA GLY A 165 -0.66 -5.95 -7.23
C GLY A 165 0.19 -6.45 -6.06
N VAL A 166 -0.15 -7.62 -5.54
CA VAL A 166 0.70 -8.35 -4.59
C VAL A 166 1.92 -8.89 -5.32
N ASN A 167 3.07 -8.91 -4.63
CA ASN A 167 4.32 -9.43 -5.19
C ASN A 167 4.17 -10.91 -5.57
N GLU A 168 4.68 -11.27 -6.74
CA GLU A 168 4.53 -12.61 -7.30
C GLU A 168 5.15 -13.74 -6.47
N VAL A 169 6.09 -13.44 -5.59
CA VAL A 169 6.66 -14.40 -4.63
C VAL A 169 5.56 -15.08 -3.84
N PHE A 170 4.52 -14.37 -3.41
CA PHE A 170 3.47 -14.95 -2.57
C PHE A 170 2.57 -15.97 -3.28
N PHE A 171 2.63 -16.09 -4.58
CA PHE A 171 1.89 -17.13 -5.32
C PHE A 171 2.75 -17.97 -6.26
N LYS A 172 4.00 -17.60 -6.50
CA LYS A 172 4.95 -18.39 -7.31
C LYS A 172 5.95 -19.17 -6.47
N TYR A 173 6.32 -18.67 -5.29
CA TYR A 173 7.26 -19.33 -4.40
C TYR A 173 6.63 -20.63 -3.86
N PRO A 174 7.36 -21.77 -3.88
CA PRO A 174 6.84 -23.05 -3.39
C PRO A 174 6.39 -22.95 -1.93
N VAL A 175 5.32 -23.66 -1.57
CA VAL A 175 4.92 -23.84 -0.18
C VAL A 175 5.91 -24.75 0.50
N THR A 176 6.53 -24.29 1.58
CA THR A 176 7.66 -24.99 2.23
C THR A 176 7.27 -25.77 3.47
N SER A 177 6.07 -25.57 3.99
CA SER A 177 5.60 -26.18 5.24
C SER A 177 4.12 -26.55 5.16
N LYS A 178 3.70 -27.44 6.06
CA LYS A 178 2.28 -27.65 6.35
C LYS A 178 1.80 -26.63 7.37
N LYS A 179 0.50 -26.34 7.33
CA LYS A 179 -0.15 -25.49 8.33
C LYS A 179 -0.11 -26.13 9.71
N GLU A 180 0.26 -25.33 10.69
CA GLU A 180 0.31 -25.67 12.12
C GLU A 180 -0.66 -24.76 12.89
N GLN A 181 -1.06 -25.15 14.08
CA GLN A 181 -1.92 -24.35 14.95
C GLN A 181 -1.18 -23.13 15.52
N ILE A 182 -0.66 -22.29 14.63
CA ILE A 182 0.08 -21.09 14.93
C ILE A 182 -0.75 -19.87 14.50
N VAL A 183 -0.80 -18.88 15.36
CA VAL A 183 -1.36 -17.55 15.11
C VAL A 183 -0.23 -16.56 14.93
N ILE A 184 -0.14 -15.94 13.77
CA ILE A 184 0.83 -14.87 13.51
C ILE A 184 0.17 -13.51 13.55
N TYR A 185 0.90 -12.47 13.91
CA TYR A 185 0.37 -11.10 13.93
C TYR A 185 1.38 -10.05 13.48
N ASN A 186 0.85 -8.96 12.93
CA ASN A 186 1.65 -7.82 12.46
C ASN A 186 2.15 -6.97 13.63
N ALA A 187 3.32 -7.31 14.14
CA ALA A 187 3.94 -6.57 15.25
C ALA A 187 4.63 -5.26 14.82
N MET A 188 4.73 -4.97 13.52
CA MET A 188 5.16 -3.67 13.01
C MET A 188 4.10 -2.58 13.22
N LYS A 189 2.85 -2.98 13.44
CA LYS A 189 1.73 -2.08 13.78
C LYS A 189 1.55 -2.04 15.31
N PRO A 190 1.89 -0.93 15.99
CA PRO A 190 1.89 -0.85 17.45
C PRO A 190 0.53 -1.21 18.10
N LYS A 191 -0.58 -0.84 17.47
CA LYS A 191 -1.92 -1.17 17.95
C LYS A 191 -2.17 -2.68 17.97
N THR A 192 -1.82 -3.38 16.88
CA THR A 192 -1.94 -4.84 16.78
C THR A 192 -1.04 -5.52 17.80
N ALA A 193 0.23 -5.10 17.88
CA ALA A 193 1.20 -5.68 18.81
C ALA A 193 0.73 -5.56 20.27
N ALA A 194 0.31 -4.36 20.69
CA ALA A 194 -0.18 -4.14 22.05
C ALA A 194 -1.44 -4.98 22.33
N PHE A 195 -2.41 -4.98 21.40
CA PHE A 195 -3.65 -5.73 21.60
C PHE A 195 -3.40 -7.25 21.76
N VAL A 196 -2.53 -7.81 20.93
CA VAL A 196 -2.23 -9.26 20.98
C VAL A 196 -1.45 -9.60 22.26
N ARG A 197 -0.37 -8.86 22.57
CA ARG A 197 0.47 -9.14 23.74
C ARG A 197 -0.25 -8.94 25.06
N ASP A 198 -0.99 -7.83 25.18
CA ASP A 198 -1.54 -7.41 26.47
C ASP A 198 -2.91 -8.05 26.75
N LYS A 199 -3.62 -8.46 25.70
CA LYS A 199 -5.00 -8.96 25.85
C LYS A 199 -5.19 -10.39 25.37
N LEU A 200 -4.75 -10.76 24.15
CA LEU A 200 -5.04 -12.10 23.59
C LEU A 200 -4.15 -13.18 24.21
N ILE A 201 -2.84 -12.99 24.25
CA ILE A 201 -1.91 -14.00 24.77
C ILE A 201 -2.25 -14.42 26.21
N PRO A 202 -2.57 -13.50 27.15
CA PRO A 202 -2.96 -13.90 28.50
C PRO A 202 -4.23 -14.73 28.59
N MET A 203 -5.17 -14.56 27.63
CA MET A 203 -6.43 -15.31 27.59
C MET A 203 -6.32 -16.65 26.85
N MET A 204 -5.24 -16.87 26.12
CA MET A 204 -5.02 -18.04 25.28
C MET A 204 -3.63 -18.65 25.49
N PRO A 205 -3.27 -19.05 26.73
CA PRO A 205 -1.91 -19.51 27.06
C PRO A 205 -1.56 -20.86 26.40
N ASP A 206 -2.55 -21.54 25.86
CA ASP A 206 -2.44 -22.81 25.13
C ASP A 206 -2.25 -22.63 23.63
N VAL A 207 -2.29 -21.41 23.11
CA VAL A 207 -2.14 -21.11 21.68
C VAL A 207 -0.75 -20.50 21.42
N THR A 208 -0.12 -20.97 20.36
CA THR A 208 1.18 -20.42 19.92
C THR A 208 0.97 -19.15 19.10
N PHE A 209 1.49 -18.04 19.61
CA PHE A 209 1.51 -16.75 18.91
C PHE A 209 2.95 -16.43 18.45
N CYS A 210 3.09 -16.02 17.18
CA CYS A 210 4.36 -15.57 16.61
C CYS A 210 4.23 -14.15 16.06
N GLU A 211 5.13 -13.27 16.45
CA GLU A 211 5.14 -11.89 15.97
C GLU A 211 5.93 -11.75 14.67
N ILE A 212 5.34 -11.06 13.69
CA ILE A 212 6.05 -10.65 12.49
C ILE A 212 6.65 -9.27 12.75
N LYS A 213 7.95 -9.23 12.97
CA LYS A 213 8.75 -8.01 13.11
C LYS A 213 10.18 -8.28 12.65
N PRO A 214 10.93 -7.24 12.24
CA PRO A 214 12.37 -7.33 12.04
C PRO A 214 13.08 -7.74 13.34
N THR A 215 14.12 -8.53 13.23
CA THR A 215 14.94 -8.94 14.39
C THR A 215 15.77 -7.81 14.95
N HIS A 216 16.23 -6.90 14.08
CA HIS A 216 16.97 -5.69 14.44
C HIS A 216 16.49 -4.48 13.64
N TRP A 217 16.75 -3.29 14.17
CA TRP A 217 16.46 -2.04 13.45
C TRP A 217 17.29 -2.00 12.15
N GLY A 218 16.62 -1.90 11.01
CA GLY A 218 17.26 -1.91 9.69
C GLY A 218 17.32 -3.27 8.99
N GLU A 219 16.95 -4.36 9.64
CA GLU A 219 16.75 -5.65 8.98
C GLU A 219 15.31 -5.78 8.48
N TYR A 220 15.18 -6.17 7.24
CA TYR A 220 13.89 -6.45 6.61
C TYR A 220 13.85 -7.91 6.19
N LEU A 221 12.76 -8.57 6.57
CA LEU A 221 12.48 -9.91 6.08
C LEU A 221 12.26 -9.86 4.56
N SER A 222 12.91 -10.74 3.84
CA SER A 222 12.59 -10.95 2.43
C SER A 222 11.18 -11.51 2.29
N LYS A 223 10.61 -11.48 1.09
CA LYS A 223 9.28 -12.04 0.84
C LYS A 223 9.29 -13.58 1.03
N GLU A 224 10.38 -14.20 0.65
CA GLU A 224 10.63 -15.63 0.84
C GLU A 224 10.72 -15.98 2.34
N GLU A 225 11.46 -15.19 3.13
CA GLU A 225 11.52 -15.37 4.58
C GLU A 225 10.15 -15.19 5.25
N LEU A 226 9.32 -14.26 4.78
CA LEU A 226 7.95 -14.14 5.28
C LEU A 226 7.14 -15.40 4.99
N CYS A 227 7.29 -16.00 3.81
CA CYS A 227 6.66 -17.29 3.48
C CYS A 227 7.17 -18.40 4.41
N ASP A 228 8.49 -18.64 4.42
CA ASP A 228 9.09 -19.80 5.09
C ASP A 228 8.95 -19.77 6.61
N ARG A 229 9.10 -18.58 7.21
CA ARG A 229 9.13 -18.43 8.67
C ARG A 229 7.75 -18.26 9.28
N PHE A 230 6.79 -17.69 8.53
CA PHE A 230 5.52 -17.28 9.08
C PHE A 230 4.32 -17.79 8.28
N TYR A 231 4.10 -17.30 7.05
CA TYR A 231 2.84 -17.54 6.37
C TYR A 231 2.57 -19.01 6.06
N ASP A 232 3.57 -19.78 5.63
CA ASP A 232 3.37 -21.17 5.26
C ASP A 232 3.03 -22.07 6.46
N LYS A 233 3.49 -21.69 7.65
CA LYS A 233 3.27 -22.45 8.88
C LYS A 233 1.98 -22.07 9.59
N ALA A 234 1.62 -20.80 9.59
CA ALA A 234 0.52 -20.31 10.39
C ALA A 234 -0.84 -20.59 9.76
N MET A 235 -1.81 -20.99 10.57
CA MET A 235 -3.21 -21.08 10.19
C MET A 235 -3.90 -19.71 10.20
N ILE A 236 -3.50 -18.81 11.10
CA ILE A 236 -4.20 -17.53 11.32
C ILE A 236 -3.22 -16.37 11.26
N TYR A 237 -3.66 -15.28 10.61
CA TYR A 237 -2.99 -13.98 10.60
C TYR A 237 -3.90 -12.92 11.24
N LEU A 238 -3.34 -12.12 12.17
CA LEU A 238 -4.04 -11.03 12.85
C LEU A 238 -3.46 -9.67 12.49
N ASP A 239 -4.32 -8.73 12.15
CA ASP A 239 -3.98 -7.31 12.03
C ASP A 239 -5.15 -6.42 12.46
N PHE A 240 -4.95 -5.67 13.53
CA PHE A 240 -5.92 -4.74 14.10
C PHE A 240 -5.47 -3.28 13.92
N SER A 241 -4.72 -3.01 12.86
CA SER A 241 -4.38 -1.65 12.46
C SER A 241 -5.59 -0.91 11.90
N GLY A 242 -5.48 0.41 11.76
CA GLY A 242 -6.57 1.23 11.25
C GLY A 242 -6.81 1.14 9.75
N PHE A 243 -6.11 0.27 9.02
CA PHE A 243 -6.24 0.06 7.57
C PHE A 243 -6.37 1.36 6.78
N GLU A 244 -5.43 2.27 7.00
CA GLU A 244 -5.41 3.60 6.37
C GLU A 244 -5.29 3.52 4.83
N GLY A 245 -4.73 2.42 4.30
CA GLY A 245 -4.63 2.07 2.88
C GLY A 245 -4.93 0.58 2.66
N ARG A 246 -4.68 0.10 1.44
CA ARG A 246 -4.72 -1.34 1.13
C ARG A 246 -3.43 -2.00 1.63
N GLU A 247 -3.44 -2.41 2.90
CA GLU A 247 -2.30 -3.05 3.54
C GLU A 247 -1.83 -4.30 2.75
N MET A 248 -0.51 -4.46 2.61
CA MET A 248 0.07 -5.56 1.82
C MET A 248 -0.03 -6.90 2.56
N MET A 249 0.36 -6.93 3.84
CA MET A 249 0.51 -8.17 4.61
C MET A 249 -0.76 -9.04 4.71
N PRO A 250 -1.97 -8.49 4.89
CA PRO A 250 -3.19 -9.34 4.89
C PRO A 250 -3.41 -10.04 3.55
N ARG A 251 -3.13 -9.36 2.43
CA ARG A 251 -3.25 -9.94 1.08
C ARG A 251 -2.19 -11.03 0.84
N GLU A 252 -0.96 -10.78 1.28
CA GLU A 252 0.15 -11.73 1.26
C GLU A 252 -0.18 -12.99 2.08
N ALA A 253 -0.66 -12.80 3.31
CA ALA A 253 -1.06 -13.89 4.19
C ALA A 253 -2.22 -14.71 3.61
N CYS A 254 -3.21 -14.06 2.99
CA CYS A 254 -4.33 -14.73 2.32
C CYS A 254 -3.85 -15.60 1.15
N LEU A 255 -2.91 -15.11 0.33
CA LEU A 255 -2.31 -15.87 -0.77
C LEU A 255 -1.53 -17.11 -0.30
N ARG A 256 -1.08 -17.08 0.94
CA ARG A 256 -0.39 -18.20 1.60
C ARG A 256 -1.33 -19.00 2.53
N ASP A 257 -2.63 -18.97 2.28
CA ASP A 257 -3.65 -19.76 2.98
C ASP A 257 -3.70 -19.49 4.49
N CYS A 258 -3.50 -18.24 4.93
CA CYS A 258 -3.83 -17.86 6.30
C CYS A 258 -5.29 -17.37 6.38
N VAL A 259 -6.03 -17.86 7.37
CA VAL A 259 -7.31 -17.26 7.77
C VAL A 259 -7.02 -15.91 8.42
N LEU A 260 -7.69 -14.85 8.00
CA LEU A 260 -7.44 -13.50 8.48
C LEU A 260 -8.42 -13.10 9.58
N PHE A 261 -7.96 -12.47 10.64
CA PHE A 261 -8.78 -11.63 11.49
C PHE A 261 -8.28 -10.19 11.40
N LEU A 262 -9.12 -9.30 10.89
CA LEU A 262 -8.77 -7.92 10.62
C LEU A 262 -9.58 -6.96 11.48
N GLY A 263 -8.95 -5.85 11.88
CA GLY A 263 -9.69 -4.76 12.51
C GLY A 263 -10.74 -4.19 11.55
N ASN A 264 -11.99 -4.04 12.00
CA ASN A 264 -13.07 -3.47 11.20
C ASN A 264 -12.98 -1.94 11.20
N GLU A 265 -11.88 -1.43 10.62
CA GLU A 265 -11.58 0.01 10.52
C GLU A 265 -10.98 0.32 9.13
N GLY A 266 -11.25 1.52 8.62
CA GLY A 266 -10.69 2.00 7.35
C GLY A 266 -11.03 1.12 6.15
N ASN A 267 -10.05 0.77 5.33
CA ASN A 267 -10.30 -0.02 4.13
C ASN A 267 -10.80 -1.45 4.43
N ALA A 268 -10.51 -2.00 5.62
CA ALA A 268 -11.01 -3.32 6.00
C ALA A 268 -12.52 -3.34 6.28
N GLU A 269 -13.17 -2.20 6.54
CA GLU A 269 -14.63 -2.11 6.68
C GLU A 269 -15.35 -2.46 5.37
N THR A 270 -14.72 -2.22 4.23
CA THR A 270 -15.38 -2.31 2.94
C THR A 270 -15.19 -3.68 2.30
N PHE A 271 -16.29 -4.23 1.79
CA PHE A 271 -16.24 -5.48 1.04
C PHE A 271 -15.47 -5.31 -0.28
N ASP A 272 -15.51 -4.12 -0.87
CA ASP A 272 -14.83 -3.86 -2.15
C ASP A 272 -13.32 -3.98 -2.04
N ASP A 273 -12.72 -3.54 -0.92
CA ASP A 273 -11.27 -3.66 -0.70
C ASP A 273 -10.89 -4.99 -0.05
N TYR A 274 -11.66 -5.42 0.98
CA TYR A 274 -11.45 -6.67 1.71
C TYR A 274 -12.73 -7.51 1.71
N PRO A 275 -12.98 -8.31 0.66
CA PRO A 275 -14.18 -9.14 0.52
C PRO A 275 -14.09 -10.41 1.38
N ILE A 276 -14.08 -10.21 2.68
CA ILE A 276 -14.12 -11.27 3.69
C ILE A 276 -15.39 -11.13 4.51
N ASP A 277 -15.87 -12.25 5.06
CA ASP A 277 -17.06 -12.28 5.91
C ASP A 277 -16.84 -11.47 7.18
N ASP A 278 -17.93 -10.84 7.68
CA ASP A 278 -17.90 -10.04 8.93
C ASP A 278 -17.55 -10.88 10.16
N TYR A 279 -17.68 -12.22 10.09
CA TYR A 279 -17.16 -13.11 11.14
C TYR A 279 -15.69 -12.87 11.43
N TYR A 280 -14.89 -12.51 10.42
CA TYR A 280 -13.44 -12.30 10.52
C TYR A 280 -13.05 -10.82 10.70
N LYS A 281 -14.02 -9.91 10.71
CA LYS A 281 -13.82 -8.48 11.01
C LYS A 281 -14.11 -8.20 12.46
N ILE A 282 -13.15 -7.61 13.17
CA ILE A 282 -13.19 -7.46 14.63
C ILE A 282 -13.28 -5.97 14.97
N ASN A 283 -14.32 -5.60 15.69
CA ASN A 283 -14.42 -4.25 16.24
C ASN A 283 -13.64 -4.17 17.56
N ARG A 284 -12.94 -3.06 17.77
CA ARG A 284 -12.12 -2.84 18.98
C ARG A 284 -12.92 -2.81 20.30
N TYR A 285 -14.23 -2.71 20.22
CA TYR A 285 -15.14 -2.70 21.36
C TYR A 285 -15.80 -4.06 21.61
N ASP A 286 -15.54 -5.04 20.75
CA ASP A 286 -16.06 -6.39 20.95
C ASP A 286 -15.46 -7.02 22.20
N ASP A 287 -16.25 -7.89 22.86
CA ASP A 287 -15.72 -8.68 23.96
C ASP A 287 -14.60 -9.60 23.43
N ILE A 288 -13.43 -9.47 24.03
CA ILE A 288 -12.25 -10.25 23.65
C ILE A 288 -12.49 -11.76 23.72
N SER A 289 -13.39 -12.22 24.61
CA SER A 289 -13.75 -13.64 24.70
C SER A 289 -14.38 -14.17 23.40
N ILE A 290 -15.11 -13.32 22.67
CA ILE A 290 -15.68 -13.65 21.36
C ILE A 290 -14.55 -13.92 20.35
N LEU A 291 -13.54 -13.05 20.31
CA LEU A 291 -12.40 -13.23 19.43
C LEU A 291 -11.60 -14.50 19.81
N CYS A 292 -11.37 -14.74 21.10
CA CYS A 292 -10.71 -15.95 21.56
C CYS A 292 -11.45 -17.22 21.10
N ASN A 293 -12.78 -17.22 21.20
CA ASN A 293 -13.60 -18.34 20.74
C ASN A 293 -13.52 -18.52 19.22
N LYS A 294 -13.57 -17.44 18.44
CA LYS A 294 -13.41 -17.48 16.98
C LYS A 294 -12.03 -18.00 16.56
N ILE A 295 -10.97 -17.58 17.25
CA ILE A 295 -9.60 -18.09 16.98
C ILE A 295 -9.53 -19.59 17.26
N ARG A 296 -10.06 -20.06 18.39
CA ARG A 296 -10.11 -21.50 18.73
C ARG A 296 -10.93 -22.29 17.71
N ASP A 297 -12.04 -21.75 17.27
CA ASP A 297 -12.89 -22.37 16.25
C ASP A 297 -12.10 -22.55 14.94
N VAL A 298 -11.41 -21.50 14.48
CA VAL A 298 -10.56 -21.60 13.28
C VAL A 298 -9.43 -22.61 13.46
N LEU A 299 -8.73 -22.61 14.60
CA LEU A 299 -7.63 -23.55 14.83
C LEU A 299 -8.11 -25.02 14.81
N ASN A 300 -9.34 -25.28 15.27
CA ASN A 300 -9.93 -26.63 15.29
C ASN A 300 -10.58 -27.03 13.95
N ASN A 301 -11.06 -26.07 13.16
CA ASN A 301 -11.86 -26.28 11.96
C ASN A 301 -11.25 -25.56 10.73
N TYR A 302 -9.94 -25.45 10.68
CA TYR A 302 -9.20 -24.64 9.69
C TYR A 302 -9.64 -24.89 8.24
N ASP A 303 -9.76 -26.15 7.82
CA ASP A 303 -10.11 -26.51 6.44
C ASP A 303 -11.51 -25.99 6.02
N SER A 304 -12.41 -25.84 6.95
CA SER A 304 -13.72 -25.24 6.71
C SER A 304 -13.63 -23.72 6.58
N HIS A 305 -12.82 -23.08 7.43
CA HIS A 305 -12.70 -21.63 7.45
C HIS A 305 -11.92 -21.08 6.26
N ILE A 306 -10.84 -21.76 5.83
CA ILE A 306 -10.00 -21.26 4.74
C ILE A 306 -10.76 -21.14 3.42
N GLN A 307 -11.77 -21.98 3.19
CA GLN A 307 -12.62 -21.93 1.99
C GLN A 307 -13.37 -20.59 1.85
N ASN A 308 -13.67 -19.94 2.97
CA ASN A 308 -14.35 -18.63 2.95
C ASN A 308 -13.45 -17.51 2.39
N PHE A 309 -12.15 -17.77 2.24
CA PHE A 309 -11.18 -16.80 1.71
C PHE A 309 -10.89 -16.98 0.22
N GLU A 310 -11.45 -18.00 -0.44
CA GLU A 310 -11.20 -18.27 -1.86
C GLU A 310 -11.49 -17.06 -2.76
N PHE A 311 -12.58 -16.36 -2.50
CA PHE A 311 -12.92 -15.19 -3.29
C PHE A 311 -11.90 -14.06 -3.12
N PHE A 312 -11.46 -13.79 -1.88
CA PHE A 312 -10.42 -12.78 -1.62
C PHE A 312 -9.07 -13.21 -2.18
N LYS A 313 -8.70 -14.47 -2.03
CA LYS A 313 -7.48 -15.04 -2.61
C LYS A 313 -7.44 -14.86 -4.13
N ASN A 314 -8.54 -15.21 -4.82
CA ASN A 314 -8.65 -15.04 -6.27
C ASN A 314 -8.57 -13.56 -6.68
N LYS A 315 -9.17 -12.65 -5.90
CA LYS A 315 -9.02 -11.22 -6.13
C LYS A 315 -7.56 -10.79 -6.04
N CYS A 316 -6.82 -11.20 -5.00
CA CYS A 316 -5.40 -10.91 -4.83
C CYS A 316 -4.55 -11.47 -5.98
N LEU A 317 -4.84 -12.68 -6.46
CA LEU A 317 -4.17 -13.28 -7.64
C LEU A 317 -4.41 -12.48 -8.92
N TYR A 318 -5.56 -11.83 -9.05
CA TYR A 318 -5.90 -11.02 -10.22
C TYR A 318 -5.29 -9.62 -10.19
N GLU A 319 -4.91 -9.11 -9.02
CA GLU A 319 -4.40 -7.75 -8.85
C GLU A 319 -3.18 -7.41 -9.72
N PRO A 320 -2.16 -8.27 -9.88
CA PRO A 320 -1.02 -7.97 -10.75
C PRO A 320 -1.42 -7.73 -12.21
N MET A 321 -2.37 -8.51 -12.73
CA MET A 321 -2.90 -8.34 -14.09
C MET A 321 -3.70 -7.03 -14.21
N LYS A 322 -4.52 -6.73 -13.22
CA LYS A 322 -5.29 -5.47 -13.16
C LYS A 322 -4.34 -4.28 -13.16
N TRP A 323 -3.31 -4.31 -12.30
CA TRP A 323 -2.32 -3.25 -12.21
C TRP A 323 -1.54 -3.06 -13.52
N GLU A 324 -1.14 -4.14 -14.18
CA GLU A 324 -0.49 -4.07 -15.50
C GLU A 324 -1.40 -3.45 -16.55
N TRP A 325 -2.67 -3.81 -16.55
CA TRP A 325 -3.68 -3.23 -17.43
C TRP A 325 -3.88 -1.73 -17.15
N GLU A 326 -4.07 -1.33 -15.88
CA GLU A 326 -4.23 0.08 -15.47
C GLU A 326 -2.98 0.90 -15.85
N THR A 327 -1.80 0.35 -15.63
CA THR A 327 -0.53 0.99 -16.01
C THR A 327 -0.43 1.14 -17.53
N THR A 328 -0.84 0.14 -18.28
CA THR A 328 -0.87 0.20 -19.76
C THR A 328 -1.89 1.23 -20.26
N GLN A 329 -3.08 1.33 -19.64
CA GLN A 329 -4.05 2.37 -19.99
C GLN A 329 -3.48 3.78 -19.79
N LEU A 330 -2.72 3.98 -18.72
CA LEU A 330 -2.15 5.28 -18.39
C LEU A 330 -0.89 5.60 -19.19
N PHE A 331 0.06 4.67 -19.28
CA PHE A 331 1.40 4.91 -19.81
C PHE A 331 1.69 4.21 -21.16
N GLY A 332 0.76 3.40 -21.67
CA GLY A 332 1.04 2.55 -22.84
C GLY A 332 1.51 3.27 -24.11
N LYS A 333 1.16 4.55 -24.27
CA LYS A 333 1.67 5.39 -25.37
C LYS A 333 3.16 5.69 -25.27
N LEU A 334 3.74 5.53 -24.08
CA LEU A 334 5.16 5.77 -23.81
C LEU A 334 6.00 4.49 -23.92
N PHE A 335 5.37 3.32 -24.00
CA PHE A 335 6.08 2.04 -24.05
C PHE A 335 6.81 1.91 -25.39
N LYS A 336 8.10 1.59 -25.31
CA LYS A 336 8.89 1.26 -26.51
C LYS A 336 8.49 -0.13 -26.99
N LYS A 337 8.25 -0.23 -28.28
CA LYS A 337 7.95 -1.51 -28.97
C LYS A 337 9.19 -2.39 -29.04
#